data_97a75de059db9c8d6fbf08275d1eab65
#
_entry.id   97a75de059db9c8d6fbf08275d1eab65
#
_cell.length_a   1.000
_cell.length_b   1.000
_cell.length_c   1.000
_cell.angle_alpha   90.00
_cell.angle_beta   90.00
_cell.angle_gamma   90.00
#
_symmetry.space_group_name_H-M   'P 1'
#
loop_
_entity.id
_entity.type
_entity.pdbx_description
1 polymer ?
#
loop_
_entity_poly.entity_id
_entity_poly.type
_entity_poly.pdbx_seq_one_letter_code
_entity_poly.pdbx_strand_id
1 'polypeptide(L)'
;VRKKENLHLVQVFLLRMRMVNIEKFINQYVTKRSESMFAQDINANEERLKEGIDGKNILVIGGAGSIGSSFIKTILHYTPKSLVVVDVNENALAELTRDLRTDPNLKVPEDYVTYPMDYSSKVFEKMFRKRCGFDIVANFSAHKHVMSEKDIYSVEALLRNNLFNAKKLLDLLTEYPPEHFFCVSTDKAANPVNIMGASKRIMEDLIFVYSDEFPVTTARFANVAFSNGSLPAGFIERM
;
A
#
# COMPACT_ATOMS: atom_id res chain seq x y z
N VAL A 1 -0.95 -31.07 42.63
CA VAL A 1 -1.27 -29.68 43.04
C VAL A 1 -0.57 -28.72 42.03
N ARG A 2 0.74 -28.72 41.83
CA ARG A 2 1.48 -27.83 40.93
C ARG A 2 1.03 -27.81 39.44
N LYS A 3 0.52 -28.93 38.91
CA LYS A 3 0.03 -29.00 37.51
C LYS A 3 -1.32 -28.26 37.32
N LYS A 4 -2.19 -28.22 38.32
CA LYS A 4 -3.45 -27.50 38.26
C LYS A 4 -3.25 -25.98 38.41
N GLU A 5 -2.30 -25.55 39.23
CA GLU A 5 -1.98 -24.13 39.40
C GLU A 5 -1.35 -23.53 38.12
N ASN A 6 -0.46 -24.28 37.44
CA ASN A 6 0.07 -23.84 36.17
C ASN A 6 -0.98 -23.75 35.04
N LEU A 7 -1.98 -24.67 35.06
CA LEU A 7 -3.06 -24.63 34.09
C LEU A 7 -3.99 -23.42 34.33
N HIS A 8 -4.20 -23.08 35.59
CA HIS A 8 -4.99 -21.91 35.98
C HIS A 8 -4.27 -20.59 35.64
N LEU A 9 -2.96 -20.52 35.86
CA LEU A 9 -2.14 -19.39 35.48
C LEU A 9 -2.09 -19.20 33.96
N VAL A 10 -1.98 -20.29 33.19
CA VAL A 10 -2.04 -20.25 31.71
C VAL A 10 -3.43 -19.85 31.22
N GLN A 11 -4.51 -20.35 31.85
CA GLN A 11 -5.86 -19.92 31.52
C GLN A 11 -6.14 -18.47 31.89
N VAL A 12 -5.65 -17.99 33.03
CA VAL A 12 -5.76 -16.59 33.45
C VAL A 12 -4.89 -15.69 32.55
N PHE A 13 -3.72 -16.18 32.12
CA PHE A 13 -2.88 -15.49 31.15
C PHE A 13 -3.53 -15.44 29.76
N LEU A 14 -4.10 -16.54 29.27
CA LEU A 14 -4.88 -16.59 28.04
C LEU A 14 -6.19 -15.80 28.12
N LEU A 15 -6.83 -15.69 29.26
CA LEU A 15 -8.01 -14.84 29.49
C LEU A 15 -7.64 -13.35 29.62
N ARG A 16 -6.43 -13.01 30.09
CA ARG A 16 -5.90 -11.65 30.08
C ARG A 16 -5.37 -11.25 28.70
N MET A 17 -4.96 -12.19 27.87
CA MET A 17 -4.78 -12.02 26.43
C MET A 17 -6.12 -12.07 25.67
N ARG A 18 -7.19 -11.50 26.19
CA ARG A 18 -8.26 -11.00 25.33
C ARG A 18 -7.59 -10.01 24.41
N MET A 19 -7.33 -10.48 23.20
CA MET A 19 -6.73 -9.67 22.15
C MET A 19 -7.46 -8.33 22.17
N VAL A 20 -6.73 -7.29 22.51
CA VAL A 20 -7.26 -5.93 22.44
C VAL A 20 -7.69 -5.79 21.00
N ASN A 21 -9.01 -5.67 20.78
CA ASN A 21 -9.49 -5.37 19.44
C ASN A 21 -8.95 -3.99 19.10
N ILE A 22 -7.88 -3.97 18.32
CA ILE A 22 -7.10 -2.77 17.99
C ILE A 22 -8.00 -1.75 17.30
N GLU A 23 -8.86 -2.20 16.40
CA GLU A 23 -9.79 -1.34 15.69
C GLU A 23 -10.77 -0.67 16.68
N LYS A 24 -11.36 -1.44 17.59
CA LYS A 24 -12.23 -0.90 18.63
C LYS A 24 -11.48 0.05 19.57
N PHE A 25 -10.23 -0.28 19.92
CA PHE A 25 -9.37 0.60 20.72
C PHE A 25 -9.08 1.90 20.00
N ILE A 26 -8.69 1.85 18.71
CA ILE A 26 -8.43 3.03 17.87
C ILE A 26 -9.69 3.88 17.81
N ASN A 27 -10.84 3.30 17.49
CA ASN A 27 -12.10 4.02 17.34
C ASN A 27 -12.55 4.66 18.66
N GLN A 28 -12.39 3.98 19.79
CA GLN A 28 -12.86 4.47 21.08
C GLN A 28 -11.91 5.46 21.76
N TYR A 29 -10.60 5.26 21.68
CA TYR A 29 -9.62 6.00 22.47
C TYR A 29 -8.69 6.91 21.67
N VAL A 30 -8.44 6.61 20.38
CA VAL A 30 -7.51 7.39 19.55
C VAL A 30 -8.27 8.35 18.66
N THR A 31 -9.12 7.84 17.77
CA THR A 31 -9.84 8.67 16.80
C THR A 31 -11.16 9.21 17.34
N LYS A 32 -11.75 8.53 18.33
CA LYS A 32 -13.09 8.80 18.88
C LYS A 32 -14.18 8.85 17.79
N ARG A 33 -14.02 8.02 16.77
CA ARG A 33 -14.91 7.92 15.61
C ARG A 33 -15.27 6.47 15.34
N SER A 34 -16.52 6.21 15.01
CA SER A 34 -17.02 4.90 14.57
C SER A 34 -16.92 4.70 13.06
N GLU A 35 -16.79 5.79 12.30
CA GLU A 35 -16.77 5.78 10.83
C GLU A 35 -15.50 6.45 10.28
N SER A 36 -15.13 6.09 9.05
CA SER A 36 -14.06 6.75 8.32
C SER A 36 -14.36 8.23 8.11
N MET A 37 -13.33 9.08 8.19
CA MET A 37 -13.44 10.51 7.81
C MET A 37 -13.90 10.71 6.37
N PHE A 38 -13.62 9.74 5.51
CA PHE A 38 -13.90 9.79 4.08
C PHE A 38 -15.21 9.10 3.71
N ALA A 39 -15.98 8.59 4.69
CA ALA A 39 -17.25 7.89 4.40
C ALA A 39 -18.23 8.75 3.61
N GLN A 40 -18.37 10.02 3.97
CA GLN A 40 -19.25 10.95 3.26
C GLN A 40 -18.73 11.24 1.83
N ASP A 41 -17.41 11.45 1.67
CA ASP A 41 -16.80 11.72 0.37
C ASP A 41 -16.88 10.49 -0.56
N ILE A 42 -16.69 9.29 -0.02
CA ILE A 42 -16.84 8.03 -0.75
C ILE A 42 -18.29 7.88 -1.22
N ASN A 43 -19.26 8.06 -0.32
CA ASN A 43 -20.69 7.95 -0.67
C ASN A 43 -21.11 9.01 -1.69
N ALA A 44 -20.62 10.25 -1.56
CA ALA A 44 -20.92 11.32 -2.51
C ALA A 44 -20.32 11.09 -3.92
N ASN A 45 -19.28 10.27 -4.03
CA ASN A 45 -18.60 9.96 -5.29
C ASN A 45 -18.78 8.48 -5.71
N GLU A 46 -19.71 7.75 -5.12
CA GLU A 46 -19.92 6.31 -5.34
C GLU A 46 -20.04 5.94 -6.83
N GLU A 47 -20.88 6.65 -7.58
CA GLU A 47 -21.10 6.44 -9.02
C GLU A 47 -19.78 6.63 -9.81
N ARG A 48 -19.03 7.70 -9.52
CA ARG A 48 -17.74 7.98 -10.18
C ARG A 48 -16.68 6.93 -9.86
N LEU A 49 -16.65 6.46 -8.61
CA LEU A 49 -15.73 5.40 -8.19
C LEU A 49 -16.07 4.09 -8.88
N LYS A 50 -17.35 3.78 -8.99
CA LYS A 50 -17.83 2.61 -9.72
C LYS A 50 -17.47 2.66 -11.20
N GLU A 51 -17.76 3.76 -11.88
CA GLU A 51 -17.37 3.96 -13.29
C GLU A 51 -15.85 3.88 -13.50
N GLY A 52 -15.08 4.41 -12.55
CA GLY A 52 -13.63 4.42 -12.62
C GLY A 52 -12.96 3.08 -12.31
N ILE A 53 -13.64 2.13 -11.63
CA ILE A 53 -13.04 0.88 -11.14
C ILE A 53 -13.64 -0.35 -11.81
N ASP A 54 -14.96 -0.38 -12.02
CA ASP A 54 -15.65 -1.53 -12.59
C ASP A 54 -15.12 -1.86 -13.99
N GLY A 55 -14.83 -3.14 -14.22
CA GLY A 55 -14.31 -3.62 -15.49
C GLY A 55 -12.88 -3.23 -15.83
N LYS A 56 -12.15 -2.52 -14.96
CA LYS A 56 -10.77 -2.07 -15.19
C LYS A 56 -9.74 -3.13 -14.85
N ASN A 57 -8.64 -3.12 -15.60
CA ASN A 57 -7.43 -3.88 -15.30
C ASN A 57 -6.53 -3.04 -14.39
N ILE A 58 -6.28 -3.51 -13.18
CA ILE A 58 -5.60 -2.72 -12.14
C ILE A 58 -4.27 -3.35 -11.76
N LEU A 59 -3.22 -2.55 -11.74
CA LEU A 59 -1.91 -2.91 -11.20
C LEU A 59 -1.64 -2.15 -9.91
N VAL A 60 -1.31 -2.87 -8.84
CA VAL A 60 -0.91 -2.29 -7.56
C VAL A 60 0.53 -2.72 -7.23
N ILE A 61 1.44 -1.76 -7.19
CA ILE A 61 2.85 -1.94 -6.82
C ILE A 61 3.03 -1.54 -5.36
N GLY A 62 3.72 -2.39 -4.57
CA GLY A 62 3.81 -2.22 -3.11
C GLY A 62 2.48 -2.54 -2.41
N GLY A 63 1.69 -3.44 -3.02
CA GLY A 63 0.33 -3.75 -2.58
C GLY A 63 0.24 -4.53 -1.28
N ALA A 64 1.30 -5.21 -0.86
CA ALA A 64 1.35 -5.93 0.41
C ALA A 64 1.70 -5.03 1.62
N GLY A 65 2.06 -3.76 1.37
CA GLY A 65 2.24 -2.77 2.42
C GLY A 65 0.92 -2.30 3.03
N SER A 66 0.97 -1.63 4.19
CA SER A 66 -0.22 -1.18 4.93
C SER A 66 -1.17 -0.29 4.11
N ILE A 67 -0.62 0.64 3.31
CA ILE A 67 -1.43 1.55 2.49
C ILE A 67 -1.95 0.81 1.25
N GLY A 68 -1.06 0.06 0.56
CA GLY A 68 -1.41 -0.68 -0.64
C GLY A 68 -2.49 -1.74 -0.37
N SER A 69 -2.39 -2.48 0.74
CA SER A 69 -3.41 -3.47 1.11
C SER A 69 -4.76 -2.84 1.47
N SER A 70 -4.74 -1.68 2.15
CA SER A 70 -5.97 -0.92 2.42
C SER A 70 -6.62 -0.40 1.13
N PHE A 71 -5.83 0.09 0.19
CA PHE A 71 -6.31 0.49 -1.13
C PHE A 71 -6.95 -0.69 -1.87
N ILE A 72 -6.27 -1.85 -1.90
CA ILE A 72 -6.79 -3.07 -2.53
C ILE A 72 -8.13 -3.47 -1.91
N LYS A 73 -8.23 -3.53 -0.59
CA LYS A 73 -9.49 -3.85 0.11
C LYS A 73 -10.61 -2.86 -0.26
N THR A 74 -10.28 -1.58 -0.41
CA THR A 74 -11.27 -0.56 -0.80
C THR A 74 -11.76 -0.73 -2.23
N ILE A 75 -10.88 -0.93 -3.21
CA ILE A 75 -11.30 -1.09 -4.61
C ILE A 75 -12.05 -2.41 -4.87
N LEU A 76 -11.86 -3.42 -4.02
CA LEU A 76 -12.56 -4.71 -4.12
C LEU A 76 -14.02 -4.68 -3.59
N HIS A 77 -14.51 -3.55 -3.08
CA HIS A 77 -15.96 -3.33 -2.95
C HIS A 77 -16.63 -3.12 -4.32
N TYR A 78 -15.86 -2.77 -5.34
CA TYR A 78 -16.25 -2.67 -6.75
C TYR A 78 -15.89 -3.96 -7.51
N THR A 79 -16.08 -3.96 -8.84
CA THR A 79 -15.89 -5.15 -9.69
C THR A 79 -14.79 -4.93 -10.75
N PRO A 80 -13.51 -4.79 -10.36
CA PRO A 80 -12.43 -4.71 -11.34
C PRO A 80 -12.38 -5.98 -12.19
N LYS A 81 -11.97 -5.85 -13.46
CA LYS A 81 -11.83 -6.98 -14.38
C LYS A 81 -10.64 -7.86 -14.01
N SER A 82 -9.52 -7.22 -13.66
CA SER A 82 -8.33 -7.93 -13.19
C SER A 82 -7.60 -7.12 -12.11
N LEU A 83 -6.91 -7.81 -11.23
CA LEU A 83 -6.06 -7.21 -10.20
C LEU A 83 -4.72 -7.92 -10.14
N VAL A 84 -3.66 -7.19 -10.50
CA VAL A 84 -2.28 -7.65 -10.36
C VAL A 84 -1.62 -6.90 -9.23
N VAL A 85 -1.05 -7.63 -8.27
CA VAL A 85 -0.36 -7.06 -7.12
C VAL A 85 1.11 -7.44 -7.15
N VAL A 86 1.98 -6.45 -7.11
CA VAL A 86 3.44 -6.64 -7.12
C VAL A 86 4.02 -6.10 -5.82
N ASP A 87 4.82 -6.92 -5.15
CA ASP A 87 5.56 -6.54 -3.95
C ASP A 87 6.81 -7.40 -3.84
N VAL A 88 7.85 -6.91 -3.20
CA VAL A 88 9.08 -7.69 -2.96
C VAL A 88 8.93 -8.65 -1.78
N ASN A 89 7.92 -8.45 -0.93
CA ASN A 89 7.66 -9.26 0.26
C ASN A 89 6.66 -10.39 -0.04
N GLU A 90 7.19 -11.58 -0.34
CA GLU A 90 6.39 -12.77 -0.65
C GLU A 90 5.44 -13.18 0.48
N ASN A 91 5.91 -13.13 1.73
CA ASN A 91 5.09 -13.49 2.88
C ASN A 91 3.90 -12.55 3.04
N ALA A 92 4.14 -11.24 2.88
CA ALA A 92 3.07 -10.25 2.98
C ALA A 92 2.05 -10.38 1.82
N LEU A 93 2.49 -10.77 0.62
CA LEU A 93 1.57 -11.09 -0.50
C LEU A 93 0.72 -12.34 -0.19
N ALA A 94 1.30 -13.35 0.44
CA ALA A 94 0.56 -14.55 0.84
C ALA A 94 -0.49 -14.22 1.92
N GLU A 95 -0.14 -13.41 2.93
CA GLU A 95 -1.09 -12.95 3.94
C GLU A 95 -2.21 -12.10 3.33
N LEU A 96 -1.88 -11.13 2.48
CA LEU A 96 -2.86 -10.34 1.75
C LEU A 96 -3.85 -11.24 1.00
N THR A 97 -3.35 -12.25 0.28
CA THR A 97 -4.21 -13.18 -0.46
C THR A 97 -5.15 -13.97 0.44
N ARG A 98 -4.69 -14.40 1.62
CA ARG A 98 -5.54 -15.07 2.63
C ARG A 98 -6.63 -14.13 3.14
N ASP A 99 -6.25 -12.91 3.51
CA ASP A 99 -7.18 -11.87 3.97
C ASP A 99 -8.30 -11.62 2.94
N LEU A 100 -7.92 -11.41 1.67
CA LEU A 100 -8.88 -11.11 0.61
C LEU A 100 -9.86 -12.28 0.35
N ARG A 101 -9.40 -13.53 0.49
CA ARG A 101 -10.23 -14.72 0.29
C ARG A 101 -11.16 -15.01 1.47
N THR A 102 -10.83 -14.53 2.66
CA THR A 102 -11.63 -14.77 3.87
C THR A 102 -12.70 -13.71 4.10
N ASP A 103 -12.63 -12.57 3.44
CA ASP A 103 -13.64 -11.51 3.55
C ASP A 103 -14.73 -11.68 2.47
N PRO A 104 -15.96 -12.06 2.85
CA PRO A 104 -17.05 -12.31 1.89
C PRO A 104 -17.59 -11.03 1.24
N ASN A 105 -17.23 -9.85 1.75
CA ASN A 105 -17.68 -8.57 1.21
C ASN A 105 -16.80 -8.07 0.06
N LEU A 106 -15.65 -8.69 -0.17
CA LEU A 106 -14.73 -8.30 -1.22
C LEU A 106 -14.98 -9.08 -2.51
N LYS A 107 -15.03 -8.36 -3.63
CA LYS A 107 -15.25 -8.91 -4.96
C LYS A 107 -13.89 -9.12 -5.64
N VAL A 108 -13.20 -10.21 -5.24
CA VAL A 108 -11.90 -10.55 -5.84
C VAL A 108 -12.13 -11.08 -7.26
N PRO A 109 -11.52 -10.46 -8.30
CA PRO A 109 -11.72 -10.90 -9.68
C PRO A 109 -11.10 -12.29 -9.92
N GLU A 110 -11.57 -13.00 -10.95
CA GLU A 110 -10.98 -14.29 -11.35
C GLU A 110 -9.51 -14.14 -11.78
N ASP A 111 -9.17 -13.06 -12.50
CA ASP A 111 -7.79 -12.70 -12.85
C ASP A 111 -7.17 -11.88 -11.71
N TYR A 112 -7.02 -12.52 -10.52
CA TYR A 112 -6.25 -12.00 -9.40
C TYR A 112 -4.91 -12.73 -9.32
N VAL A 113 -3.81 -11.96 -9.46
CA VAL A 113 -2.45 -12.51 -9.46
C VAL A 113 -1.54 -11.67 -8.59
N THR A 114 -0.70 -12.35 -7.79
CA THR A 114 0.37 -11.72 -6.99
C THR A 114 1.74 -12.13 -7.53
N TYR A 115 2.66 -11.17 -7.59
CA TYR A 115 4.04 -11.41 -8.03
C TYR A 115 5.03 -10.90 -6.99
N PRO A 116 5.84 -11.80 -6.37
CA PRO A 116 6.94 -11.41 -5.48
C PRO A 116 8.14 -10.96 -6.32
N MET A 117 8.13 -9.72 -6.80
CA MET A 117 9.20 -9.19 -7.64
C MET A 117 9.39 -7.68 -7.46
N ASP A 118 10.57 -7.21 -7.81
CA ASP A 118 10.86 -5.79 -7.94
C ASP A 118 10.26 -5.25 -9.25
N TYR A 119 9.49 -4.16 -9.15
CA TYR A 119 8.86 -3.51 -10.30
C TYR A 119 9.86 -2.85 -11.28
N SER A 120 11.12 -2.68 -10.87
CA SER A 120 12.19 -2.22 -11.76
C SER A 120 12.88 -3.34 -12.54
N SER A 121 12.50 -4.60 -12.28
CA SER A 121 13.14 -5.77 -12.87
C SER A 121 12.71 -6.01 -14.32
N LYS A 122 13.59 -6.68 -15.09
CA LYS A 122 13.23 -7.12 -16.46
C LYS A 122 12.07 -8.12 -16.50
N VAL A 123 11.84 -8.85 -15.40
CA VAL A 123 10.72 -9.80 -15.30
C VAL A 123 9.40 -9.03 -15.20
N PHE A 124 9.37 -7.97 -14.40
CA PHE A 124 8.22 -7.07 -14.32
C PHE A 124 7.91 -6.45 -15.68
N GLU A 125 8.92 -5.91 -16.38
CA GLU A 125 8.75 -5.34 -17.72
C GLU A 125 8.14 -6.35 -18.70
N LYS A 126 8.63 -7.60 -18.71
CA LYS A 126 8.06 -8.67 -19.55
C LYS A 126 6.61 -8.96 -19.20
N MET A 127 6.27 -9.04 -17.92
CA MET A 127 4.89 -9.26 -17.46
C MET A 127 4.00 -8.11 -17.90
N PHE A 128 4.42 -6.86 -17.67
CA PHE A 128 3.68 -5.66 -18.02
C PHE A 128 3.37 -5.60 -19.52
N ARG A 129 4.39 -5.80 -20.39
CA ARG A 129 4.24 -5.83 -21.85
C ARG A 129 3.36 -6.98 -22.32
N LYS A 130 3.45 -8.18 -21.71
CA LYS A 130 2.60 -9.32 -22.05
C LYS A 130 1.12 -9.05 -21.73
N ARG A 131 0.83 -8.23 -20.71
CA ARG A 131 -0.53 -7.82 -20.35
C ARG A 131 -1.02 -6.60 -21.15
N CYS A 132 -0.18 -6.03 -22.02
CA CYS A 132 -0.47 -4.81 -22.80
C CYS A 132 -0.83 -3.61 -21.91
N GLY A 133 -0.21 -3.48 -20.75
CA GLY A 133 -0.47 -2.42 -19.79
C GLY A 133 -1.67 -2.69 -18.87
N PHE A 134 -2.12 -1.63 -18.20
CA PHE A 134 -3.23 -1.63 -17.24
C PHE A 134 -3.99 -0.31 -17.34
N ASP A 135 -5.29 -0.33 -17.06
CA ASP A 135 -6.12 0.88 -17.07
C ASP A 135 -5.80 1.77 -15.86
N ILE A 136 -5.52 1.17 -14.71
CA ILE A 136 -5.13 1.88 -13.50
C ILE A 136 -3.82 1.30 -12.96
N VAL A 137 -2.86 2.17 -12.69
CA VAL A 137 -1.60 1.82 -12.04
C VAL A 137 -1.42 2.61 -10.76
N ALA A 138 -1.36 1.92 -9.63
CA ALA A 138 -1.18 2.52 -8.30
C ALA A 138 0.16 2.07 -7.69
N ASN A 139 1.08 3.01 -7.47
CA ASN A 139 2.40 2.73 -6.91
C ASN A 139 2.50 3.20 -5.44
N PHE A 140 2.50 2.23 -4.53
CA PHE A 140 2.73 2.41 -3.10
C PHE A 140 4.14 2.04 -2.65
N SER A 141 5.00 1.62 -3.59
CA SER A 141 6.40 1.27 -3.30
C SER A 141 7.20 2.52 -2.94
N ALA A 142 7.89 2.49 -1.80
CA ALA A 142 8.78 3.56 -1.38
C ALA A 142 9.79 3.09 -0.33
N HIS A 143 11.02 3.64 -0.38
CA HIS A 143 11.90 3.69 0.78
C HIS A 143 11.50 4.92 1.62
N LYS A 144 10.86 4.66 2.77
CA LYS A 144 10.16 5.68 3.58
C LYS A 144 10.82 6.01 4.92
N HIS A 145 11.86 5.27 5.31
CA HIS A 145 12.49 5.44 6.62
C HIS A 145 13.65 6.42 6.54
N VAL A 146 13.62 7.48 7.38
CA VAL A 146 14.73 8.44 7.55
C VAL A 146 16.00 7.73 8.02
N MET A 147 15.88 6.64 8.78
CA MET A 147 17.00 5.79 9.18
C MET A 147 17.77 5.17 8.01
N SER A 148 17.23 5.23 6.77
CA SER A 148 17.93 4.80 5.56
C SER A 148 19.00 5.79 5.08
N GLU A 149 19.21 6.91 5.78
CA GLU A 149 20.24 7.92 5.46
C GLU A 149 21.53 7.71 6.25
N LYS A 150 21.86 6.46 6.63
CA LYS A 150 23.00 6.14 7.50
C LYS A 150 24.35 6.28 6.80
N ASP A 151 24.40 5.92 5.52
CA ASP A 151 25.62 5.85 4.73
C ASP A 151 25.31 6.04 3.24
N ILE A 152 26.37 6.17 2.43
CA ILE A 152 26.26 6.43 0.98
C ILE A 152 25.49 5.33 0.24
N TYR A 153 25.62 4.07 0.63
CA TYR A 153 24.96 2.95 -0.05
C TYR A 153 23.46 2.93 0.24
N SER A 154 23.08 3.22 1.48
CA SER A 154 21.68 3.37 1.88
C SER A 154 21.01 4.55 1.17
N VAL A 155 21.72 5.66 1.02
CA VAL A 155 21.25 6.83 0.26
C VAL A 155 21.12 6.49 -1.23
N GLU A 156 22.10 5.81 -1.82
CA GLU A 156 22.03 5.36 -3.22
C GLU A 156 20.83 4.45 -3.44
N ALA A 157 20.61 3.47 -2.57
CA ALA A 157 19.47 2.56 -2.66
C ALA A 157 18.12 3.31 -2.58
N LEU A 158 18.04 4.30 -1.69
CA LEU A 158 16.86 5.15 -1.54
C LEU A 158 16.59 5.96 -2.80
N LEU A 159 17.60 6.64 -3.35
CA LEU A 159 17.47 7.42 -4.58
C LEU A 159 17.15 6.52 -5.79
N ARG A 160 17.78 5.36 -5.88
CA ARG A 160 17.48 4.36 -6.92
C ARG A 160 16.01 3.98 -6.90
N ASN A 161 15.49 3.60 -5.73
CA ASN A 161 14.10 3.18 -5.60
C ASN A 161 13.12 4.34 -5.85
N ASN A 162 13.34 5.49 -5.22
CA ASN A 162 12.38 6.57 -5.25
C ASN A 162 12.41 7.39 -6.55
N LEU A 163 13.53 7.42 -7.28
CA LEU A 163 13.69 8.23 -8.51
C LEU A 163 13.89 7.37 -9.76
N PHE A 164 14.97 6.58 -9.81
CA PHE A 164 15.32 5.87 -11.05
C PHE A 164 14.34 4.76 -11.40
N ASN A 165 13.89 4.00 -10.39
CA ASN A 165 12.88 2.96 -10.61
C ASN A 165 11.52 3.58 -10.93
N ALA A 166 11.16 4.70 -10.28
CA ALA A 166 9.94 5.44 -10.62
C ALA A 166 9.98 5.95 -12.06
N LYS A 167 11.11 6.56 -12.48
CA LYS A 167 11.29 6.99 -13.88
C LYS A 167 11.14 5.84 -14.87
N LYS A 168 11.80 4.70 -14.59
CA LYS A 168 11.71 3.51 -15.44
C LYS A 168 10.28 3.01 -15.59
N LEU A 169 9.49 3.06 -14.51
CA LEU A 169 8.06 2.74 -14.56
C LEU A 169 7.32 3.74 -15.45
N LEU A 170 7.52 5.05 -15.25
CA LEU A 170 6.87 6.09 -16.03
C LEU A 170 7.19 5.98 -17.53
N ASP A 171 8.46 5.71 -17.88
CA ASP A 171 8.85 5.44 -19.28
C ASP A 171 8.09 4.22 -19.86
N LEU A 172 7.87 3.17 -19.07
CA LEU A 172 7.10 2.01 -19.51
C LEU A 172 5.61 2.35 -19.67
N LEU A 173 5.08 3.23 -18.81
CA LEU A 173 3.69 3.68 -18.90
C LEU A 173 3.44 4.55 -20.15
N THR A 174 4.43 5.25 -20.70
CA THR A 174 4.25 5.99 -21.98
C THR A 174 4.05 5.07 -23.17
N GLU A 175 4.55 3.82 -23.13
CA GLU A 175 4.30 2.83 -24.17
C GLU A 175 2.91 2.22 -24.09
N TYR A 176 2.33 2.18 -22.88
CA TYR A 176 1.00 1.66 -22.58
C TYR A 176 0.32 2.62 -21.59
N PRO A 177 -0.17 3.78 -22.05
CA PRO A 177 -0.70 4.82 -21.18
C PRO A 177 -1.92 4.33 -20.39
N PRO A 178 -1.87 4.41 -19.05
CA PRO A 178 -3.02 4.10 -18.24
C PRO A 178 -4.08 5.22 -18.29
N GLU A 179 -5.32 4.89 -18.00
CA GLU A 179 -6.36 5.90 -17.76
C GLU A 179 -6.04 6.74 -16.51
N HIS A 180 -5.33 6.14 -15.54
CA HIS A 180 -4.88 6.85 -14.35
C HIS A 180 -3.65 6.22 -13.71
N PHE A 181 -2.65 7.06 -13.41
CA PHE A 181 -1.50 6.71 -12.58
C PHE A 181 -1.55 7.41 -11.23
N PHE A 182 -1.47 6.64 -10.15
CA PHE A 182 -1.36 7.14 -8.79
C PHE A 182 -0.02 6.76 -8.16
N CYS A 183 0.62 7.68 -7.44
CA CYS A 183 1.81 7.38 -6.66
C CYS A 183 1.75 7.99 -5.27
N VAL A 184 2.08 7.18 -4.25
CA VAL A 184 2.13 7.65 -2.87
C VAL A 184 3.34 8.55 -2.62
N SER A 185 3.11 9.68 -1.94
CA SER A 185 4.15 10.58 -1.45
C SER A 185 4.04 10.79 0.08
N THR A 186 4.75 11.76 0.60
CA THR A 186 4.84 12.04 2.04
C THR A 186 4.74 13.53 2.30
N ASP A 187 4.25 13.90 3.49
CA ASP A 187 4.27 15.26 4.02
C ASP A 187 5.67 15.90 4.02
N LYS A 188 6.71 15.07 4.17
CA LYS A 188 8.12 15.49 4.15
C LYS A 188 8.60 16.00 2.80
N ALA A 189 7.86 15.73 1.72
CA ALA A 189 8.10 16.29 0.39
C ALA A 189 7.67 17.76 0.27
N ALA A 190 6.82 18.27 1.15
CA ALA A 190 6.35 19.66 1.12
C ALA A 190 7.49 20.66 1.45
N ASN A 191 8.26 20.36 2.49
CA ASN A 191 9.44 21.15 2.89
C ASN A 191 10.56 20.18 3.30
N PRO A 192 11.33 19.63 2.35
CA PRO A 192 12.27 18.57 2.62
C PRO A 192 13.48 19.07 3.43
N VAL A 193 13.69 18.46 4.58
CA VAL A 193 14.84 18.72 5.47
C VAL A 193 15.82 17.54 5.49
N ASN A 194 15.53 16.47 4.72
CA ASN A 194 16.35 15.27 4.61
C ASN A 194 16.29 14.70 3.19
N ILE A 195 17.19 13.76 2.90
CA ILE A 195 17.32 13.16 1.55
C ILE A 195 16.05 12.39 1.16
N MET A 196 15.42 11.70 2.09
CA MET A 196 14.17 10.97 1.82
C MET A 196 13.06 11.93 1.38
N GLY A 197 12.84 13.03 2.11
CA GLY A 197 11.87 14.06 1.73
C GLY A 197 12.21 14.70 0.39
N ALA A 198 13.49 15.04 0.17
CA ALA A 198 13.97 15.62 -1.09
C ALA A 198 13.75 14.64 -2.27
N SER A 199 14.08 13.36 -2.11
CA SER A 199 13.85 12.34 -3.15
C SER A 199 12.38 12.20 -3.52
N LYS A 200 11.48 12.27 -2.53
CA LYS A 200 10.04 12.22 -2.78
C LYS A 200 9.53 13.49 -3.47
N ARG A 201 10.09 14.65 -3.15
CA ARG A 201 9.77 15.90 -3.85
C ARG A 201 10.18 15.84 -5.32
N ILE A 202 11.40 15.39 -5.60
CA ILE A 202 11.88 15.21 -6.98
C ILE A 202 11.04 14.16 -7.72
N MET A 203 10.63 13.08 -7.02
CA MET A 203 9.73 12.07 -7.59
C MET A 203 8.38 12.68 -7.99
N GLU A 204 7.78 13.55 -7.16
CA GLU A 204 6.53 14.24 -7.49
C GLU A 204 6.72 15.11 -8.75
N ASP A 205 7.77 15.92 -8.79
CA ASP A 205 8.07 16.79 -9.92
C ASP A 205 8.30 15.94 -11.19
N LEU A 206 8.99 14.80 -11.08
CA LEU A 206 9.18 13.86 -12.18
C LEU A 206 7.84 13.28 -12.68
N ILE A 207 6.94 12.86 -11.77
CA ILE A 207 5.63 12.31 -12.14
C ILE A 207 4.81 13.35 -12.91
N PHE A 208 4.84 14.61 -12.48
CA PHE A 208 4.10 15.68 -13.15
C PHE A 208 4.64 16.02 -14.55
N VAL A 209 5.90 15.73 -14.87
CA VAL A 209 6.41 15.84 -16.24
C VAL A 209 5.66 14.91 -17.20
N TYR A 210 5.15 13.77 -16.71
CA TYR A 210 4.40 12.82 -17.54
C TYR A 210 2.88 13.09 -17.58
N SER A 211 2.42 14.19 -16.99
CA SER A 211 0.98 14.51 -16.96
C SER A 211 0.39 14.86 -18.35
N ASP A 212 1.24 15.18 -19.31
CA ASP A 212 0.82 15.39 -20.71
C ASP A 212 0.62 14.06 -21.47
N GLU A 213 1.19 12.95 -20.96
CA GLU A 213 1.11 11.63 -21.60
C GLU A 213 -0.08 10.81 -21.05
N PHE A 214 -0.35 10.91 -19.75
CA PHE A 214 -1.46 10.22 -19.09
C PHE A 214 -1.86 10.92 -17.77
N PRO A 215 -3.10 10.77 -17.30
CA PRO A 215 -3.54 11.35 -16.03
C PRO A 215 -2.74 10.85 -14.84
N VAL A 216 -2.19 11.77 -14.04
CA VAL A 216 -1.37 11.46 -12.86
C VAL A 216 -1.92 12.11 -11.60
N THR A 217 -1.81 11.42 -10.47
CA THR A 217 -2.05 12.00 -9.14
C THR A 217 -1.03 11.51 -8.14
N THR A 218 -0.75 12.35 -7.14
CA THR A 218 0.04 11.99 -5.97
C THR A 218 -0.71 12.37 -4.69
N ALA A 219 -0.51 11.58 -3.62
CA ALA A 219 -1.04 11.91 -2.31
C ALA A 219 0.09 11.92 -1.26
N ARG A 220 0.21 13.01 -0.53
CA ARG A 220 1.16 13.16 0.57
C ARG A 220 0.55 12.63 1.86
N PHE A 221 1.03 11.49 2.31
CA PHE A 221 0.63 10.91 3.59
C PHE A 221 1.51 11.47 4.71
N ALA A 222 0.89 11.85 5.81
CA ALA A 222 1.56 12.10 7.08
C ALA A 222 1.91 10.76 7.76
N ASN A 223 2.18 10.78 9.07
CA ASN A 223 2.45 9.56 9.81
C ASN A 223 1.18 8.68 9.88
N VAL A 224 1.26 7.50 9.28
CA VAL A 224 0.16 6.53 9.29
C VAL A 224 0.24 5.70 10.56
N ALA A 225 -0.65 5.95 11.49
CA ALA A 225 -0.72 5.22 12.76
C ALA A 225 -1.00 3.72 12.50
N PHE A 226 -0.37 2.86 13.30
CA PHE A 226 -0.50 1.39 13.22
C PHE A 226 -0.10 0.76 11.88
N SER A 227 0.57 1.50 10.98
CA SER A 227 1.17 0.91 9.78
C SER A 227 2.40 0.07 10.15
N ASN A 228 2.74 -0.89 9.28
CA ASN A 228 3.94 -1.72 9.46
C ASN A 228 5.19 -0.87 9.64
N GLY A 229 5.93 -1.15 10.74
CA GLY A 229 7.09 -0.38 11.16
C GLY A 229 6.78 0.94 11.89
N SER A 230 5.51 1.26 12.16
CA SER A 230 5.16 2.37 13.06
C SER A 230 5.42 2.00 14.52
N LEU A 231 5.68 3.01 15.36
CA LEU A 231 5.92 2.81 16.78
C LEU A 231 4.73 2.09 17.48
N PRO A 232 3.47 2.48 17.26
CA PRO A 232 2.33 1.78 17.84
C PRO A 232 2.21 0.31 17.41
N ALA A 233 2.44 0.00 16.12
CA ALA A 233 2.43 -1.38 15.64
C ALA A 233 3.54 -2.21 16.31
N GLY A 234 4.76 -1.67 16.42
CA GLY A 234 5.87 -2.35 17.07
C GLY A 234 5.66 -2.58 18.57
N PHE A 235 4.85 -1.81 19.25
CA PHE A 235 4.43 -2.11 20.63
C PHE A 235 3.45 -3.28 20.69
N ILE A 236 2.48 -3.32 19.78
CA ILE A 236 1.48 -4.39 19.73
C ILE A 236 2.13 -5.74 19.41
N GLU A 237 3.07 -5.77 18.46
CA GLU A 237 3.79 -6.99 18.06
C GLU A 237 4.68 -7.57 19.18
N ARG A 238 5.06 -6.76 20.18
CA ARG A 238 5.93 -7.17 21.30
C ARG A 238 5.19 -7.45 22.60
N MET A 239 3.89 -7.26 22.64
CA MET A 239 3.01 -7.59 23.77
C MET A 239 2.51 -9.03 23.70
#